data_1231529156f06bd5c9f24759425f7021
#
_entry.id   1231529156f06bd5c9f24759425f7021
#
_cell.length_a   1.000
_cell.length_b   1.000
_cell.length_c   1.000
_cell.angle_alpha   90.00
_cell.angle_beta   90.00
_cell.angle_gamma   90.00
#
_symmetry.space_group_name_H-M   'P 1'
#
loop_
_entity.id
_entity.type
_entity.pdbx_description
1 polymer ?
#
loop_
_entity_poly.entity_id
_entity_poly.type
_entity_poly.pdbx_seq_one_letter_code
_entity_poly.pdbx_strand_id
1 'polypeptide(L)'
;MNRKKNIRLLTETPEYDFLIIGGGATGLGIALDAANRGYKTLLLEKNDFAKGTSSRSTKLVHGGVRYLQNGDISLVIEALRERGIMRKNAPHLVRDLSFVIPSYDWWNSPFYGLGLKVYDMMAGNLGLGPSTMLNKEETIKLIPNVKKDGLWGGVIYQDGQFDDARMAISIASTADREGANLINYFSVDGLIKENNLITGVKAKDQLKGIVYEIKAKSIINATGVFSDQIIKKDDPQAKAMIRPSQGIHLVLDKKFLDGPHAILVPHTTDGRVCLPFHGTGMFC
;
A
#
# COMPACT_ATOMS: atom_id res chain seq x y z
N MET A 1 4.48 -4.20 21.08
CA MET A 1 3.04 -3.95 21.40
C MET A 1 2.54 -4.90 22.48
N ASN A 2 1.95 -4.39 23.56
CA ASN A 2 1.37 -5.19 24.64
C ASN A 2 -0.08 -4.76 24.88
N ARG A 3 -1.04 -5.58 24.43
CA ARG A 3 -2.46 -5.25 24.45
C ARG A 3 -3.00 -4.97 25.86
N LYS A 4 -2.56 -5.71 26.90
CA LYS A 4 -2.98 -5.45 28.30
C LYS A 4 -2.51 -4.07 28.79
N LYS A 5 -1.25 -3.72 28.49
CA LYS A 5 -0.69 -2.38 28.79
C LYS A 5 -1.49 -1.30 28.05
N ASN A 6 -1.76 -1.52 26.77
CA ASN A 6 -2.43 -0.54 25.90
C ASN A 6 -3.89 -0.29 26.32
N ILE A 7 -4.62 -1.34 26.78
CA ILE A 7 -5.96 -1.17 27.36
C ILE A 7 -5.92 -0.41 28.70
N ARG A 8 -4.91 -0.66 29.52
CA ARG A 8 -4.72 0.11 30.77
C ARG A 8 -4.48 1.59 30.46
N LEU A 9 -3.58 1.90 29.54
CA LEU A 9 -3.33 3.27 29.09
C LEU A 9 -4.58 3.93 28.55
N LEU A 10 -5.46 3.18 27.85
CA LEU A 10 -6.73 3.68 27.37
C LEU A 10 -7.61 4.20 28.52
N THR A 11 -7.65 3.50 29.64
CA THR A 11 -8.48 3.88 30.81
C THR A 11 -7.83 4.97 31.67
N GLU A 12 -6.51 5.07 31.66
CA GLU A 12 -5.74 6.06 32.43
C GLU A 12 -5.60 7.41 31.69
N THR A 13 -5.81 7.43 30.36
CA THR A 13 -5.69 8.64 29.55
C THR A 13 -7.05 9.34 29.43
N PRO A 14 -7.25 10.52 30.03
CA PRO A 14 -8.53 11.19 30.04
C PRO A 14 -8.94 11.70 28.65
N GLU A 15 -7.98 12.12 27.84
CA GLU A 15 -8.20 12.62 26.48
C GLU A 15 -6.95 12.42 25.62
N TYR A 16 -7.16 12.01 24.37
CA TYR A 16 -6.12 11.92 23.36
C TYR A 16 -6.09 13.17 22.47
N ASP A 17 -4.93 13.52 21.91
CA ASP A 17 -4.85 14.56 20.88
C ASP A 17 -5.41 14.03 19.56
N PHE A 18 -5.03 12.80 19.19
CA PHE A 18 -5.52 12.12 17.99
C PHE A 18 -6.06 10.73 18.32
N LEU A 19 -7.27 10.44 17.82
CA LEU A 19 -7.84 9.10 17.78
C LEU A 19 -8.00 8.69 16.32
N ILE A 20 -7.31 7.62 15.92
CA ILE A 20 -7.29 7.10 14.56
C ILE A 20 -8.11 5.83 14.50
N ILE A 21 -9.07 5.78 13.59
CA ILE A 21 -9.93 4.63 13.35
C ILE A 21 -9.41 3.89 12.11
N GLY A 22 -8.89 2.67 12.31
CA GLY A 22 -8.38 1.82 11.25
C GLY A 22 -6.88 1.59 11.32
N GLY A 23 -6.47 0.32 11.43
CA GLY A 23 -5.09 -0.14 11.54
C GLY A 23 -4.50 -0.65 10.21
N GLY A 24 -4.88 -0.04 9.09
CA GLY A 24 -4.23 -0.19 7.79
C GLY A 24 -2.99 0.68 7.66
N ALA A 25 -2.32 0.64 6.49
CA ALA A 25 -1.09 1.39 6.24
C ALA A 25 -1.26 2.90 6.51
N THR A 26 -2.37 3.50 6.08
CA THR A 26 -2.68 4.92 6.30
C THR A 26 -2.78 5.25 7.79
N GLY A 27 -3.63 4.51 8.52
CA GLY A 27 -3.82 4.78 9.95
C GLY A 27 -2.55 4.55 10.77
N LEU A 28 -1.80 3.49 10.47
CA LEU A 28 -0.52 3.21 11.12
C LEU A 28 0.54 4.29 10.83
N GLY A 29 0.60 4.78 9.57
CA GLY A 29 1.48 5.89 9.19
C GLY A 29 1.15 7.17 9.94
N ILE A 30 -0.15 7.52 10.03
CA ILE A 30 -0.62 8.68 10.79
C ILE A 30 -0.28 8.53 12.28
N ALA A 31 -0.49 7.32 12.84
CA ALA A 31 -0.18 7.06 14.25
C ALA A 31 1.30 7.22 14.55
N LEU A 32 2.17 6.76 13.65
CA LEU A 32 3.62 6.91 13.77
C LEU A 32 4.02 8.38 13.70
N ASP A 33 3.55 9.13 12.71
CA ASP A 33 3.90 10.53 12.53
C ASP A 33 3.41 11.38 13.73
N ALA A 34 2.18 11.18 14.17
CA ALA A 34 1.62 11.90 15.32
C ALA A 34 2.38 11.61 16.63
N ALA A 35 2.69 10.33 16.89
CA ALA A 35 3.43 9.96 18.09
C ALA A 35 4.87 10.49 18.07
N ASN A 36 5.55 10.41 16.91
CA ASN A 36 6.90 10.95 16.75
C ASN A 36 6.97 12.47 16.96
N ARG A 37 5.86 13.19 16.73
CA ARG A 37 5.71 14.62 17.03
C ARG A 37 5.31 14.90 18.48
N GLY A 38 5.18 13.87 19.32
CA GLY A 38 4.85 14.00 20.74
C GLY A 38 3.36 14.12 21.08
N TYR A 39 2.46 13.89 20.12
CA TYR A 39 1.02 13.90 20.39
C TYR A 39 0.55 12.62 21.08
N LYS A 40 -0.36 12.76 22.05
CA LYS A 40 -1.04 11.62 22.66
C LYS A 40 -1.96 10.96 21.64
N THR A 41 -1.49 9.85 21.08
CA THR A 41 -2.10 9.19 19.93
C THR A 41 -2.68 7.83 20.30
N LEU A 42 -3.94 7.60 19.92
CA LEU A 42 -4.62 6.32 20.02
C LEU A 42 -5.02 5.84 18.63
N LEU A 43 -4.75 4.58 18.31
CA LEU A 43 -5.27 3.92 17.13
C LEU A 43 -6.10 2.70 17.53
N LEU A 44 -7.31 2.60 16.98
CA LEU A 44 -8.22 1.48 17.16
C LEU A 44 -8.43 0.73 15.85
N GLU A 45 -8.19 -0.57 15.86
CA GLU A 45 -8.42 -1.47 14.74
C GLU A 45 -9.42 -2.56 15.11
N LYS A 46 -10.47 -2.69 14.28
CA LYS A 46 -11.56 -3.64 14.53
C LYS A 46 -11.10 -5.10 14.49
N ASN A 47 -10.17 -5.42 13.60
CA ASN A 47 -9.61 -6.76 13.43
C ASN A 47 -8.14 -6.79 13.91
N ASP A 48 -7.31 -7.58 13.25
CA ASP A 48 -5.87 -7.46 13.40
C ASP A 48 -5.32 -6.37 12.48
N PHE A 49 -4.16 -5.82 12.81
CA PHE A 49 -3.50 -4.79 12.00
C PHE A 49 -3.27 -5.29 10.57
N ALA A 50 -3.45 -4.39 9.61
CA ALA A 50 -3.31 -4.64 8.18
C ALA A 50 -4.29 -5.68 7.58
N LYS A 51 -5.32 -6.11 8.30
CA LYS A 51 -6.28 -7.14 7.84
C LYS A 51 -6.99 -6.79 6.53
N GLY A 52 -7.19 -5.51 6.24
CA GLY A 52 -7.84 -5.00 5.03
C GLY A 52 -6.92 -5.00 3.81
N THR A 53 -7.00 -3.96 3.00
CA THR A 53 -6.24 -3.77 1.75
C THR A 53 -4.73 -3.81 1.97
N SER A 54 -4.24 -3.38 3.13
CA SER A 54 -2.81 -3.23 3.44
C SER A 54 -2.02 -4.55 3.55
N SER A 55 -2.67 -5.71 3.49
CA SER A 55 -2.01 -7.02 3.35
C SER A 55 -2.45 -7.78 2.10
N ARG A 56 -3.24 -7.12 1.23
CA ARG A 56 -3.84 -7.70 0.03
C ARG A 56 -3.51 -6.89 -1.22
N SER A 57 -2.44 -6.13 -1.17
CA SER A 57 -1.92 -5.39 -2.33
C SER A 57 -1.20 -6.33 -3.30
N THR A 58 -0.82 -5.83 -4.46
CA THR A 58 0.08 -6.53 -5.40
C THR A 58 1.49 -6.71 -4.86
N LYS A 59 1.80 -6.23 -3.64
CA LYS A 59 3.13 -6.28 -3.03
C LYS A 59 4.22 -5.59 -3.86
N LEU A 60 3.81 -4.64 -4.66
CA LEU A 60 4.68 -3.78 -5.44
C LEU A 60 4.62 -2.36 -4.90
N VAL A 61 5.79 -1.76 -4.70
CA VAL A 61 5.96 -0.34 -4.47
C VAL A 61 6.58 0.25 -5.72
N HIS A 62 5.76 0.87 -6.56
CA HIS A 62 6.12 1.24 -7.91
C HIS A 62 5.76 2.70 -8.20
N GLY A 63 6.49 3.30 -9.15
CA GLY A 63 6.23 4.66 -9.58
C GLY A 63 5.05 4.81 -10.54
N GLY A 64 4.41 3.69 -10.90
CA GLY A 64 3.19 3.74 -11.71
C GLY A 64 3.42 4.14 -13.18
N VAL A 65 4.27 3.43 -13.90
CA VAL A 65 4.54 3.66 -15.34
C VAL A 65 3.25 3.87 -16.16
N ARG A 66 2.15 3.22 -15.77
CA ARG A 66 0.85 3.38 -16.42
C ARG A 66 0.28 4.80 -16.30
N TYR A 67 0.53 5.49 -15.18
CA TYR A 67 0.07 6.88 -14.99
C TYR A 67 0.81 7.85 -15.89
N LEU A 68 2.06 7.52 -16.27
CA LEU A 68 2.83 8.29 -17.25
C LEU A 68 2.12 8.30 -18.62
N GLN A 69 1.53 7.16 -19.03
CA GLN A 69 0.74 7.08 -20.27
C GLN A 69 -0.52 7.98 -20.23
N ASN A 70 -1.05 8.22 -19.03
CA ASN A 70 -2.21 9.10 -18.83
C ASN A 70 -1.81 10.57 -18.65
N GLY A 71 -0.52 10.92 -18.70
CA GLY A 71 -0.02 12.27 -18.51
C GLY A 71 0.06 12.74 -17.05
N ASP A 72 -0.10 11.83 -16.08
CA ASP A 72 -0.15 12.15 -14.63
C ASP A 72 1.27 12.19 -14.03
N ILE A 73 2.07 13.15 -14.53
CA ILE A 73 3.52 13.28 -14.23
C ILE A 73 3.75 13.54 -12.74
N SER A 74 2.93 14.38 -12.11
CA SER A 74 3.08 14.71 -10.69
C SER A 74 2.94 13.49 -9.79
N LEU A 75 1.95 12.65 -10.07
CA LEU A 75 1.70 11.41 -9.33
C LEU A 75 2.87 10.42 -9.49
N VAL A 76 3.44 10.34 -10.71
CA VAL A 76 4.60 9.47 -10.98
C VAL A 76 5.83 9.93 -10.19
N ILE A 77 6.14 11.23 -10.18
CA ILE A 77 7.27 11.79 -9.43
C ILE A 77 7.11 11.52 -7.94
N GLU A 78 5.91 11.77 -7.38
CA GLU A 78 5.61 11.51 -5.98
C GLU A 78 5.78 10.03 -5.63
N ALA A 79 5.19 9.14 -6.44
CA ALA A 79 5.29 7.69 -6.23
C ALA A 79 6.72 7.17 -6.31
N LEU A 80 7.55 7.68 -7.24
CA LEU A 80 8.97 7.33 -7.36
C LEU A 80 9.76 7.80 -6.13
N ARG A 81 9.47 9.02 -5.65
CA ARG A 81 10.09 9.56 -4.43
C ARG A 81 9.74 8.71 -3.22
N GLU A 82 8.47 8.43 -3.00
CA GLU A 82 8.01 7.62 -1.88
C GLU A 82 8.56 6.20 -1.93
N ARG A 83 8.62 5.57 -3.12
CA ARG A 83 9.29 4.28 -3.32
C ARG A 83 10.74 4.30 -2.83
N GLY A 84 11.49 5.31 -3.24
CA GLY A 84 12.89 5.46 -2.84
C GLY A 84 13.06 5.71 -1.34
N ILE A 85 12.18 6.49 -0.72
CA ILE A 85 12.14 6.72 0.72
C ILE A 85 11.83 5.41 1.46
N MET A 86 10.83 4.66 1.02
CA MET A 86 10.48 3.36 1.61
C MET A 86 11.66 2.38 1.55
N ARG A 87 12.35 2.30 0.40
CA ARG A 87 13.54 1.46 0.24
C ARG A 87 14.67 1.87 1.19
N LYS A 88 14.89 3.17 1.35
CA LYS A 88 15.92 3.72 2.27
C LYS A 88 15.58 3.44 3.73
N ASN A 89 14.32 3.61 4.12
CA ASN A 89 13.88 3.48 5.51
C ASN A 89 13.67 2.02 5.94
N ALA A 90 13.33 1.14 5.00
CA ALA A 90 13.05 -0.27 5.27
C ALA A 90 13.70 -1.21 4.24
N PRO A 91 15.06 -1.20 4.10
CA PRO A 91 15.77 -1.99 3.09
C PRO A 91 15.60 -3.50 3.28
N HIS A 92 15.22 -3.94 4.46
CA HIS A 92 14.95 -5.34 4.78
C HIS A 92 13.55 -5.81 4.34
N LEU A 93 12.67 -4.90 3.97
CA LEU A 93 11.31 -5.18 3.52
C LEU A 93 11.08 -4.82 2.04
N VAL A 94 11.82 -3.85 1.52
CA VAL A 94 11.71 -3.37 0.13
C VAL A 94 12.93 -3.82 -0.63
N ARG A 95 12.72 -4.52 -1.75
CA ARG A 95 13.77 -4.99 -2.65
C ARG A 95 13.51 -4.55 -4.07
N ASP A 96 14.58 -4.44 -4.84
CA ASP A 96 14.49 -4.13 -6.26
C ASP A 96 13.95 -5.37 -7.01
N LEU A 97 13.07 -5.13 -7.97
CA LEU A 97 12.51 -6.14 -8.86
C LEU A 97 12.58 -5.63 -10.29
N SER A 98 13.23 -6.40 -11.14
CA SER A 98 13.31 -6.11 -12.56
C SER A 98 12.04 -6.56 -13.28
N PHE A 99 11.49 -5.69 -14.11
CA PHE A 99 10.35 -5.97 -14.97
C PHE A 99 10.78 -5.98 -16.42
N VAL A 100 10.35 -6.98 -17.16
CA VAL A 100 10.53 -7.04 -18.61
C VAL A 100 9.17 -6.77 -19.27
N ILE A 101 9.15 -5.82 -20.19
CA ILE A 101 8.01 -5.53 -21.06
C ILE A 101 8.31 -6.13 -22.42
N PRO A 102 7.70 -7.25 -22.83
CA PRO A 102 7.90 -7.80 -24.17
C PRO A 102 7.18 -6.92 -25.21
N SER A 103 7.82 -6.71 -26.35
CA SER A 103 7.29 -5.94 -27.46
C SER A 103 7.05 -6.82 -28.67
N TYR A 104 5.81 -6.80 -29.18
CA TYR A 104 5.36 -7.53 -30.37
C TYR A 104 5.19 -6.63 -31.59
N ASP A 105 5.36 -5.33 -31.41
CA ASP A 105 5.30 -4.34 -32.48
C ASP A 105 6.60 -3.54 -32.49
N TRP A 106 7.09 -3.23 -33.68
CA TRP A 106 8.32 -2.47 -33.84
C TRP A 106 8.29 -1.04 -33.29
N TRP A 107 7.09 -0.43 -33.18
CA TRP A 107 6.89 0.90 -32.60
C TRP A 107 6.83 0.90 -31.08
N ASN A 108 6.36 -0.16 -30.47
CA ASN A 108 6.16 -0.21 -29.03
C ASN A 108 7.48 -0.18 -28.25
N SER A 109 8.52 -0.81 -28.78
CA SER A 109 9.82 -0.86 -28.11
C SER A 109 10.48 0.52 -27.96
N PRO A 110 10.60 1.35 -29.03
CA PRO A 110 11.09 2.74 -28.89
C PRO A 110 10.20 3.62 -28.02
N PHE A 111 8.90 3.48 -28.11
CA PHE A 111 7.94 4.26 -27.30
C PHE A 111 8.08 3.96 -25.81
N TYR A 112 8.08 2.68 -25.43
CA TYR A 112 8.31 2.28 -24.03
C TYR A 112 9.72 2.63 -23.58
N GLY A 113 10.73 2.47 -24.42
CA GLY A 113 12.12 2.81 -24.12
C GLY A 113 12.28 4.30 -23.80
N LEU A 114 11.67 5.19 -24.57
CA LEU A 114 11.69 6.62 -24.29
C LEU A 114 10.91 6.97 -23.04
N GLY A 115 9.71 6.42 -22.87
CA GLY A 115 8.88 6.65 -21.68
C GLY A 115 9.56 6.19 -20.40
N LEU A 116 10.25 5.03 -20.42
CA LEU A 116 10.98 4.53 -19.27
C LEU A 116 12.27 5.30 -18.98
N LYS A 117 12.94 5.88 -19.98
CA LYS A 117 14.04 6.82 -19.74
C LYS A 117 13.57 8.10 -19.04
N VAL A 118 12.40 8.61 -19.42
CA VAL A 118 11.78 9.74 -18.70
C VAL A 118 11.45 9.34 -17.27
N TYR A 119 10.91 8.14 -17.06
CA TYR A 119 10.63 7.57 -15.75
C TYR A 119 11.89 7.46 -14.87
N ASP A 120 13.01 6.99 -15.44
CA ASP A 120 14.31 6.93 -14.74
C ASP A 120 14.81 8.32 -14.36
N MET A 121 14.70 9.30 -15.27
CA MET A 121 15.06 10.68 -14.98
C MET A 121 14.22 11.28 -13.85
N MET A 122 12.93 11.01 -13.81
CA MET A 122 12.02 11.46 -12.75
C MET A 122 12.37 10.88 -11.38
N ALA A 123 12.90 9.64 -11.35
CA ALA A 123 13.33 9.00 -10.11
C ALA A 123 14.61 9.65 -9.52
N GLY A 124 15.42 10.32 -10.32
CA GLY A 124 16.64 10.99 -9.91
C GLY A 124 17.55 10.10 -9.06
N ASN A 125 18.05 10.65 -7.95
CA ASN A 125 18.93 9.92 -7.02
C ASN A 125 18.25 8.80 -6.24
N LEU A 126 16.93 8.67 -6.33
CA LEU A 126 16.13 7.59 -5.72
C LEU A 126 15.77 6.49 -6.72
N GLY A 127 16.36 6.53 -7.93
CA GLY A 127 16.22 5.50 -8.95
C GLY A 127 16.77 4.15 -8.49
N LEU A 128 16.18 3.06 -9.01
CA LEU A 128 16.59 1.68 -8.71
C LEU A 128 17.53 1.10 -9.78
N GLY A 129 17.79 1.85 -10.83
CA GLY A 129 18.65 1.47 -11.94
C GLY A 129 18.07 1.92 -13.29
N PRO A 130 18.88 1.98 -14.34
CA PRO A 130 18.45 2.45 -15.65
C PRO A 130 17.60 1.41 -16.38
N SER A 131 16.64 1.91 -17.16
CA SER A 131 15.93 1.09 -18.15
C SER A 131 16.82 0.82 -19.37
N THR A 132 16.69 -0.38 -19.94
CA THR A 132 17.50 -0.81 -21.09
C THR A 132 16.61 -1.50 -22.13
N MET A 133 16.84 -1.15 -23.40
CA MET A 133 16.22 -1.85 -24.53
C MET A 133 16.87 -3.22 -24.71
N LEU A 134 16.04 -4.22 -24.99
CA LEU A 134 16.43 -5.61 -25.22
C LEU A 134 16.10 -6.00 -26.64
N ASN A 135 17.01 -6.72 -27.30
CA ASN A 135 16.69 -7.43 -28.52
C ASN A 135 15.87 -8.70 -28.25
N LYS A 136 15.47 -9.41 -29.28
CA LYS A 136 14.63 -10.62 -29.16
C LYS A 136 15.29 -11.72 -28.34
N GLU A 137 16.55 -11.98 -28.60
CA GLU A 137 17.35 -13.04 -27.94
C GLU A 137 17.53 -12.73 -26.45
N GLU A 138 17.86 -11.50 -26.12
CA GLU A 138 17.97 -11.02 -24.74
C GLU A 138 16.65 -11.12 -24.00
N THR A 139 15.55 -10.74 -24.65
CA THR A 139 14.21 -10.84 -24.07
C THR A 139 13.85 -12.29 -23.75
N ILE A 140 14.06 -13.21 -24.69
CA ILE A 140 13.81 -14.65 -24.48
C ILE A 140 14.70 -15.22 -23.36
N LYS A 141 15.96 -14.76 -23.25
CA LYS A 141 16.87 -15.20 -22.19
C LYS A 141 16.36 -14.79 -20.80
N LEU A 142 15.80 -13.60 -20.68
CA LEU A 142 15.30 -13.09 -19.40
C LEU A 142 13.94 -13.65 -19.00
N ILE A 143 13.06 -13.89 -19.99
CA ILE A 143 11.71 -14.43 -19.81
C ILE A 143 11.46 -15.60 -20.80
N PRO A 144 12.00 -16.81 -20.54
CA PRO A 144 12.00 -17.92 -21.50
C PRO A 144 10.61 -18.38 -21.94
N ASN A 145 9.61 -18.22 -21.07
CA ASN A 145 8.22 -18.64 -21.29
C ASN A 145 7.38 -17.63 -22.09
N VAL A 146 7.98 -16.53 -22.57
CA VAL A 146 7.29 -15.54 -23.38
C VAL A 146 6.90 -16.14 -24.74
N LYS A 147 5.76 -15.70 -25.30
CA LYS A 147 5.37 -16.03 -26.67
C LYS A 147 6.44 -15.51 -27.64
N LYS A 148 7.08 -16.43 -28.40
CA LYS A 148 8.21 -16.10 -29.30
C LYS A 148 7.78 -15.63 -30.69
N ASP A 149 6.58 -16.05 -31.09
CA ASP A 149 6.00 -15.65 -32.38
C ASP A 149 5.62 -14.17 -32.36
N GLY A 150 6.08 -13.42 -33.35
CA GLY A 150 5.89 -11.97 -33.43
C GLY A 150 6.69 -11.13 -32.43
N LEU A 151 7.55 -11.74 -31.59
CA LEU A 151 8.38 -11.01 -30.63
C LEU A 151 9.49 -10.25 -31.35
N TRP A 152 9.56 -8.93 -31.16
CA TRP A 152 10.61 -8.05 -31.69
C TRP A 152 11.73 -7.80 -30.67
N GLY A 153 11.40 -7.73 -29.38
CA GLY A 153 12.34 -7.44 -28.31
C GLY A 153 11.59 -7.07 -27.07
N GLY A 154 12.18 -6.22 -26.25
CA GLY A 154 11.53 -5.74 -25.03
C GLY A 154 12.26 -4.58 -24.38
N VAL A 155 11.79 -4.19 -23.22
CA VAL A 155 12.47 -3.22 -22.34
C VAL A 155 12.52 -3.79 -20.94
N ILE A 156 13.69 -3.74 -20.29
CA ILE A 156 13.83 -4.03 -18.87
C ILE A 156 13.91 -2.74 -18.09
N TYR A 157 13.18 -2.66 -16.97
CA TYR A 157 13.25 -1.55 -16.02
C TYR A 157 13.17 -2.04 -14.59
N GLN A 158 13.51 -1.17 -13.64
CA GLN A 158 13.55 -1.51 -12.21
C GLN A 158 12.38 -0.87 -11.48
N ASP A 159 11.73 -1.66 -10.62
CA ASP A 159 10.74 -1.16 -9.68
C ASP A 159 10.89 -1.85 -8.32
N GLY A 160 10.02 -1.57 -7.35
CA GLY A 160 10.14 -2.11 -6.01
C GLY A 160 9.15 -3.21 -5.71
N GLN A 161 9.58 -4.24 -4.99
CA GLN A 161 8.72 -5.24 -4.37
C GLN A 161 8.86 -5.15 -2.85
N PHE A 162 7.77 -5.35 -2.12
CA PHE A 162 7.80 -5.32 -0.66
C PHE A 162 6.83 -6.34 -0.03
N ASP A 163 7.05 -6.65 1.25
CA ASP A 163 6.09 -7.39 2.05
C ASP A 163 5.16 -6.38 2.74
N ASP A 164 3.97 -6.19 2.19
CA ASP A 164 2.99 -5.19 2.63
C ASP A 164 2.53 -5.42 4.08
N ALA A 165 2.24 -6.66 4.45
CA ALA A 165 1.80 -7.01 5.79
C ALA A 165 2.92 -6.77 6.83
N ARG A 166 4.15 -7.19 6.52
CA ARG A 166 5.30 -6.95 7.40
C ARG A 166 5.66 -5.49 7.51
N MET A 167 5.54 -4.73 6.42
CA MET A 167 5.71 -3.28 6.43
C MET A 167 4.72 -2.62 7.40
N ALA A 168 3.44 -2.95 7.30
CA ALA A 168 2.41 -2.42 8.19
C ALA A 168 2.69 -2.77 9.67
N ILE A 169 3.07 -4.02 9.97
CA ILE A 169 3.43 -4.44 11.34
C ILE A 169 4.71 -3.73 11.84
N SER A 170 5.68 -3.48 10.95
CA SER A 170 6.89 -2.73 11.29
C SER A 170 6.56 -1.28 11.62
N ILE A 171 5.67 -0.63 10.87
CA ILE A 171 5.16 0.72 11.17
C ILE A 171 4.43 0.72 12.52
N ALA A 172 3.54 -0.26 12.77
CA ALA A 172 2.83 -0.40 14.04
C ALA A 172 3.81 -0.56 15.23
N SER A 173 4.82 -1.41 15.07
CA SER A 173 5.84 -1.61 16.12
C SER A 173 6.68 -0.36 16.38
N THR A 174 6.96 0.42 15.35
CA THR A 174 7.67 1.68 15.49
C THR A 174 6.79 2.73 16.16
N ALA A 175 5.52 2.85 15.76
CA ALA A 175 4.57 3.76 16.39
C ALA A 175 4.37 3.45 17.89
N ASP A 176 4.30 2.15 18.28
CA ASP A 176 4.23 1.74 19.70
C ASP A 176 5.50 2.16 20.49
N ARG A 177 6.69 2.07 19.86
CA ARG A 177 7.96 2.54 20.47
C ARG A 177 8.01 4.06 20.61
N GLU A 178 7.45 4.80 19.66
CA GLU A 178 7.34 6.26 19.71
C GLU A 178 6.20 6.75 20.62
N GLY A 179 5.48 5.83 21.30
CA GLY A 179 4.50 6.16 22.32
C GLY A 179 3.04 6.18 21.87
N ALA A 180 2.74 5.78 20.63
CA ALA A 180 1.36 5.59 20.21
C ALA A 180 0.71 4.43 20.96
N ASN A 181 -0.53 4.61 21.39
CA ASN A 181 -1.36 3.55 21.95
C ASN A 181 -2.12 2.84 20.82
N LEU A 182 -1.73 1.63 20.46
CA LEU A 182 -2.32 0.87 19.35
C LEU A 182 -3.09 -0.34 19.89
N ILE A 183 -4.38 -0.43 19.57
CA ILE A 183 -5.22 -1.52 20.06
C ILE A 183 -5.97 -2.17 18.89
N ASN A 184 -5.70 -3.44 18.66
CA ASN A 184 -6.44 -4.27 17.71
C ASN A 184 -7.64 -4.97 18.39
N TYR A 185 -8.55 -5.52 17.60
CA TYR A 185 -9.82 -6.11 18.02
C TYR A 185 -10.67 -5.14 18.84
N PHE A 186 -10.65 -3.85 18.43
CA PHE A 186 -11.46 -2.77 18.98
C PHE A 186 -12.27 -2.11 17.86
N SER A 187 -13.61 -2.28 17.87
CA SER A 187 -14.49 -1.60 16.90
C SER A 187 -14.97 -0.26 17.41
N VAL A 188 -15.01 0.73 16.54
CA VAL A 188 -15.70 2.00 16.81
C VAL A 188 -17.15 1.85 16.37
N ASP A 189 -18.06 1.75 17.36
CA ASP A 189 -19.47 1.48 17.12
C ASP A 189 -20.31 2.76 17.07
N GLY A 190 -19.83 3.87 17.64
CA GLY A 190 -20.49 5.16 17.64
C GLY A 190 -19.53 6.34 17.80
N LEU A 191 -20.03 7.53 17.49
CA LEU A 191 -19.35 8.81 17.72
C LEU A 191 -20.03 9.54 18.88
N ILE A 192 -19.23 10.22 19.72
CA ILE A 192 -19.71 11.07 20.81
C ILE A 192 -19.68 12.51 20.30
N LYS A 193 -20.80 13.22 20.46
CA LYS A 193 -20.93 14.61 20.03
C LYS A 193 -21.29 15.51 21.21
N GLU A 194 -20.62 16.65 21.27
CA GLU A 194 -20.94 17.75 22.17
C GLU A 194 -21.06 19.03 21.32
N ASN A 195 -22.16 19.75 21.44
CA ASN A 195 -22.42 20.98 20.66
C ASN A 195 -22.21 20.80 19.14
N ASN A 196 -22.69 19.70 18.60
CA ASN A 196 -22.54 19.29 17.18
C ASN A 196 -21.12 19.05 16.70
N LEU A 197 -20.14 18.99 17.61
CA LEU A 197 -18.75 18.61 17.34
C LEU A 197 -18.51 17.19 17.84
N ILE A 198 -17.73 16.42 17.07
CA ILE A 198 -17.30 15.07 17.49
C ILE A 198 -16.18 15.24 18.50
N THR A 199 -16.41 14.78 19.75
CA THR A 199 -15.46 14.90 20.87
C THR A 199 -14.92 13.55 21.34
N GLY A 200 -15.40 12.44 20.74
CA GLY A 200 -14.97 11.11 21.15
C GLY A 200 -15.63 10.01 20.34
N VAL A 201 -15.37 8.79 20.76
CA VAL A 201 -15.95 7.58 20.18
C VAL A 201 -16.46 6.62 21.26
N LYS A 202 -17.46 5.80 20.90
CA LYS A 202 -17.83 4.58 21.62
C LYS A 202 -17.16 3.41 20.92
N ALA A 203 -16.25 2.74 21.63
CA ALA A 203 -15.47 1.64 21.08
C ALA A 203 -15.66 0.36 21.92
N LYS A 204 -15.76 -0.79 21.24
CA LYS A 204 -15.99 -2.07 21.86
C LYS A 204 -14.76 -2.97 21.72
N ASP A 205 -14.28 -3.50 22.84
CA ASP A 205 -13.33 -4.62 22.86
C ASP A 205 -14.02 -5.88 22.35
N GLN A 206 -13.66 -6.33 21.15
CA GLN A 206 -14.26 -7.49 20.51
C GLN A 206 -13.96 -8.82 21.24
N LEU A 207 -12.88 -8.86 22.03
CA LEU A 207 -12.47 -10.07 22.76
C LEU A 207 -13.18 -10.20 24.10
N LYS A 208 -13.55 -9.08 24.74
CA LYS A 208 -14.19 -9.06 26.07
C LYS A 208 -15.62 -8.57 26.06
N GLY A 209 -16.09 -7.97 24.96
CA GLY A 209 -17.42 -7.38 24.87
C GLY A 209 -17.60 -6.04 25.61
N ILE A 210 -16.56 -5.51 26.22
CA ILE A 210 -16.62 -4.28 27.02
C ILE A 210 -16.62 -3.07 26.09
N VAL A 211 -17.49 -2.10 26.40
CA VAL A 211 -17.58 -0.82 25.68
C VAL A 211 -16.89 0.27 26.47
N TYR A 212 -16.12 1.10 25.75
CA TYR A 212 -15.39 2.24 26.28
C TYR A 212 -15.84 3.53 25.59
N GLU A 213 -16.02 4.59 26.34
CA GLU A 213 -16.17 5.95 25.84
C GLU A 213 -14.82 6.65 25.91
N ILE A 214 -14.33 7.13 24.77
CA ILE A 214 -12.97 7.62 24.63
C ILE A 214 -13.03 9.02 24.06
N LYS A 215 -12.45 10.00 24.77
CA LYS A 215 -12.36 11.39 24.34
C LYS A 215 -11.11 11.65 23.51
N ALA A 216 -11.24 12.47 22.48
CA ALA A 216 -10.14 12.95 21.67
C ALA A 216 -10.43 14.31 21.06
N LYS A 217 -9.39 15.15 20.92
CA LYS A 217 -9.51 16.48 20.29
C LYS A 217 -9.74 16.37 18.78
N SER A 218 -9.15 15.36 18.15
CA SER A 218 -9.31 15.09 16.70
C SER A 218 -9.49 13.62 16.45
N ILE A 219 -10.46 13.28 15.57
CA ILE A 219 -10.76 11.91 15.19
C ILE A 219 -10.52 11.75 13.70
N ILE A 220 -9.67 10.80 13.35
CA ILE A 220 -9.25 10.54 11.97
C ILE A 220 -9.85 9.22 11.50
N ASN A 221 -10.65 9.29 10.45
CA ASN A 221 -11.20 8.12 9.77
C ASN A 221 -10.21 7.59 8.74
N ALA A 222 -9.47 6.54 9.07
CA ALA A 222 -8.51 5.84 8.22
C ALA A 222 -8.98 4.41 7.88
N THR A 223 -10.28 4.18 7.78
CA THR A 223 -10.87 2.85 7.59
C THR A 223 -10.90 2.38 6.12
N GLY A 224 -10.22 3.10 5.23
CA GLY A 224 -10.08 2.72 3.81
C GLY A 224 -11.44 2.57 3.12
N VAL A 225 -11.70 1.41 2.53
CA VAL A 225 -12.95 1.13 1.80
C VAL A 225 -14.20 1.15 2.69
N PHE A 226 -14.04 1.19 4.01
CA PHE A 226 -15.13 1.28 4.99
C PHE A 226 -15.37 2.69 5.52
N SER A 227 -14.72 3.73 4.97
CA SER A 227 -14.81 5.10 5.47
C SER A 227 -16.24 5.64 5.50
N ASP A 228 -17.07 5.29 4.52
CA ASP A 228 -18.47 5.69 4.48
C ASP A 228 -19.28 5.14 5.66
N GLN A 229 -18.88 4.00 6.24
CA GLN A 229 -19.56 3.46 7.42
C GLN A 229 -19.35 4.34 8.66
N ILE A 230 -18.18 4.95 8.79
CA ILE A 230 -17.89 5.88 9.88
C ILE A 230 -18.56 7.24 9.63
N ILE A 231 -18.52 7.72 8.39
CA ILE A 231 -19.20 8.98 8.01
C ILE A 231 -20.70 8.90 8.31
N LYS A 232 -21.34 7.78 7.99
CA LYS A 232 -22.78 7.57 8.30
C LYS A 232 -23.11 7.47 9.78
N LYS A 233 -22.13 7.23 10.66
CA LYS A 233 -22.32 7.35 12.12
C LYS A 233 -22.38 8.81 12.57
N ASP A 234 -21.79 9.71 11.80
CA ASP A 234 -21.88 11.16 12.01
C ASP A 234 -23.14 11.73 11.37
N ASP A 235 -23.34 11.50 10.09
CA ASP A 235 -24.50 11.89 9.30
C ASP A 235 -25.08 10.68 8.55
N PRO A 236 -26.22 10.13 9.03
CA PRO A 236 -26.88 9.00 8.37
C PRO A 236 -27.34 9.31 6.93
N GLN A 237 -27.50 10.59 6.55
CA GLN A 237 -27.91 11.02 5.22
C GLN A 237 -26.71 11.29 4.29
N ALA A 238 -25.48 11.17 4.78
CA ALA A 238 -24.28 11.37 3.99
C ALA A 238 -24.26 10.46 2.75
N LYS A 239 -23.99 11.06 1.60
CA LYS A 239 -23.81 10.31 0.34
C LYS A 239 -22.55 9.49 0.40
N ALA A 240 -22.59 8.29 -0.19
CA ALA A 240 -21.41 7.46 -0.34
C ALA A 240 -20.35 8.20 -1.16
N MET A 241 -19.13 8.30 -0.63
CA MET A 241 -17.98 8.94 -1.30
C MET A 241 -17.06 7.90 -1.94
N ILE A 242 -17.07 6.66 -1.41
CA ILE A 242 -16.15 5.61 -1.86
C ILE A 242 -16.90 4.60 -2.72
N ARG A 243 -16.36 4.35 -3.91
CA ARG A 243 -16.76 3.27 -4.78
C ARG A 243 -15.67 2.20 -4.77
N PRO A 244 -15.81 1.15 -3.93
CA PRO A 244 -14.77 0.13 -3.81
C PRO A 244 -14.62 -0.67 -5.10
N SER A 245 -13.37 -0.98 -5.45
CA SER A 245 -13.02 -1.90 -6.53
C SER A 245 -12.22 -3.07 -5.93
N GLN A 246 -12.41 -4.25 -6.48
CA GLN A 246 -11.70 -5.45 -6.04
C GLN A 246 -10.78 -5.94 -7.16
N GLY A 247 -9.48 -6.05 -6.85
CA GLY A 247 -8.52 -6.74 -7.69
C GLY A 247 -8.58 -8.26 -7.47
N ILE A 248 -8.14 -9.01 -8.48
CA ILE A 248 -8.01 -10.47 -8.43
C ILE A 248 -6.52 -10.81 -8.56
N HIS A 249 -6.02 -11.64 -7.64
CA HIS A 249 -4.70 -12.23 -7.73
C HIS A 249 -4.84 -13.74 -7.94
N LEU A 250 -4.17 -14.27 -8.96
CA LEU A 250 -4.07 -15.70 -9.22
C LEU A 250 -2.70 -16.19 -8.76
N VAL A 251 -2.69 -17.21 -7.93
CA VAL A 251 -1.46 -17.86 -7.47
C VAL A 251 -1.22 -19.09 -8.33
N LEU A 252 -0.11 -19.10 -9.05
CA LEU A 252 0.26 -20.17 -9.96
C LEU A 252 1.55 -20.88 -9.51
N ASP A 253 1.80 -22.08 -10.03
CA ASP A 253 3.04 -22.82 -9.80
C ASP A 253 4.23 -22.04 -10.40
N LYS A 254 5.39 -22.07 -9.73
CA LYS A 254 6.63 -21.38 -10.13
C LYS A 254 7.09 -21.72 -11.57
N LYS A 255 6.77 -22.90 -12.06
CA LYS A 255 7.10 -23.32 -13.43
C LYS A 255 6.48 -22.47 -14.54
N PHE A 256 5.46 -21.66 -14.23
CA PHE A 256 4.83 -20.77 -15.22
C PHE A 256 5.62 -19.48 -15.45
N LEU A 257 6.58 -19.17 -14.59
CA LEU A 257 7.46 -18.01 -14.74
C LEU A 257 8.88 -18.39 -14.36
N ASP A 258 9.68 -18.76 -15.36
CA ASP A 258 11.09 -19.06 -15.16
C ASP A 258 11.92 -17.77 -15.06
N GLY A 259 12.96 -17.81 -14.23
CA GLY A 259 13.87 -16.70 -14.05
C GLY A 259 13.42 -15.72 -12.94
N PRO A 260 14.27 -14.75 -12.60
CA PRO A 260 14.06 -13.84 -11.47
C PRO A 260 13.26 -12.59 -11.83
N HIS A 261 12.92 -12.39 -13.09
CA HIS A 261 12.31 -11.16 -13.59
C HIS A 261 10.78 -11.24 -13.59
N ALA A 262 10.14 -10.13 -13.25
CA ALA A 262 8.71 -9.96 -13.45
C ALA A 262 8.40 -9.61 -14.92
N ILE A 263 7.19 -9.88 -15.36
CA ILE A 263 6.72 -9.47 -16.68
C ILE A 263 5.65 -8.39 -16.48
N LEU A 264 5.71 -7.35 -17.29
CA LEU A 264 4.61 -6.39 -17.44
C LEU A 264 4.01 -6.58 -18.83
N VAL A 265 2.76 -7.01 -18.89
CA VAL A 265 1.96 -7.03 -20.13
C VAL A 265 1.03 -5.83 -20.09
N PRO A 266 1.34 -4.74 -20.82
CA PRO A 266 0.62 -3.48 -20.70
C PRO A 266 -0.82 -3.56 -21.24
N HIS A 267 -1.07 -4.42 -22.20
CA HIS A 267 -2.38 -4.63 -22.81
C HIS A 267 -2.64 -6.11 -23.04
N THR A 268 -3.69 -6.63 -22.44
CA THR A 268 -4.25 -7.95 -22.75
C THR A 268 -5.43 -7.78 -23.73
N THR A 269 -5.90 -8.88 -24.32
CA THR A 269 -7.02 -8.86 -25.26
C THR A 269 -8.33 -8.29 -24.69
N ASP A 270 -8.46 -8.31 -23.36
CA ASP A 270 -9.60 -7.74 -22.64
C ASP A 270 -9.31 -6.33 -22.05
N GLY A 271 -8.20 -5.69 -22.46
CA GLY A 271 -7.83 -4.32 -22.08
C GLY A 271 -7.27 -4.15 -20.67
N ARG A 272 -6.98 -5.26 -19.97
CA ARG A 272 -6.36 -5.22 -18.63
C ARG A 272 -4.84 -5.24 -18.72
N VAL A 273 -4.19 -4.86 -17.61
CA VAL A 273 -2.75 -5.06 -17.41
C VAL A 273 -2.54 -6.34 -16.63
N CYS A 274 -1.58 -7.16 -17.06
CA CYS A 274 -1.18 -8.36 -16.36
C CYS A 274 0.26 -8.21 -15.85
N LEU A 275 0.48 -8.60 -14.59
CA LEU A 275 1.76 -8.49 -13.89
C LEU A 275 2.14 -9.83 -13.25
N PRO A 276 2.68 -10.80 -14.01
CA PRO A 276 3.28 -11.99 -13.44
C PRO A 276 4.61 -11.67 -12.77
N PHE A 277 4.78 -12.10 -11.52
CA PHE A 277 6.03 -11.95 -10.78
C PHE A 277 6.13 -12.98 -9.65
N HIS A 278 7.35 -13.16 -9.14
CA HIS A 278 7.57 -14.04 -7.99
C HIS A 278 7.20 -13.33 -6.69
N GLY A 279 6.19 -13.84 -5.99
CA GLY A 279 5.85 -13.38 -4.63
C GLY A 279 6.94 -13.72 -3.61
N THR A 280 6.90 -13.09 -2.43
CA THR A 280 7.74 -13.43 -1.28
C THR A 280 7.28 -14.75 -0.64
N GLY A 281 7.44 -15.87 -1.36
CA GLY A 281 7.04 -17.21 -0.95
C GLY A 281 5.86 -17.82 -1.71
N MET A 282 5.15 -17.05 -2.55
CA MET A 282 4.08 -17.51 -3.43
C MET A 282 3.98 -16.60 -4.66
N PHE A 283 3.51 -17.15 -5.79
CA PHE A 283 3.24 -16.38 -7.01
C PHE A 283 1.95 -15.54 -6.85
N CYS A 284 1.99 -14.30 -7.33
CA CYS A 284 0.78 -13.53 -7.63
C CYS A 284 0.64 -13.35 -9.13
#